data_4a9ee114b7125c4bf2f28b3a1fb4de77
#
_entry.id   4a9ee114b7125c4bf2f28b3a1fb4de77
#
_cell.length_a   1.000
_cell.length_b   1.000
_cell.length_c   1.000
_cell.angle_alpha   90.00
_cell.angle_beta   90.00
_cell.angle_gamma   90.00
#
_symmetry.space_group_name_H-M   'P 1'
#
loop_
_entity.id
_entity.type
_entity.pdbx_description
1 polymer ?
#
loop_
_entity_poly.entity_id
_entity_poly.type
_entity_poly.pdbx_seq_one_letter_code
_entity_poly.pdbx_strand_id
1 'polypeptide(L)'
;MKQLRRKDHQIENPVFVVFDMIHKPDFDSNKGNEILSERLHTLRSWYNGSTVNMEIIRRLDQFQVIDGRHFDKWGQMASDNKWEGFMLRKDVGYEGKRSKNLLKVKTFHDAEYTVIDAEVDEMRIVKDGREEYLDMLAQVWIEHKGYKVKVGSGFTQEQRLKYAYADIIGKTITVQYFKETKNDKGGISLRFPTVKHIYENKRDC
;
A
#
# COMPACT_ATOMS: atom_id res chain seq x y z
N MET A 1 -5.74 3.95 -13.91
CA MET A 1 -6.81 4.12 -12.92
C MET A 1 -7.23 5.57 -12.69
N LYS A 2 -6.37 6.60 -12.79
CA LYS A 2 -6.81 8.01 -12.70
C LYS A 2 -7.80 8.39 -13.83
N GLN A 3 -7.62 7.86 -15.03
CA GLN A 3 -8.48 8.15 -16.19
C GLN A 3 -9.90 7.59 -16.06
N LEU A 4 -10.07 6.38 -15.47
CA LEU A 4 -11.38 5.74 -15.25
C LEU A 4 -12.33 6.53 -14.33
N ARG A 5 -11.81 7.45 -13.53
CA ARG A 5 -12.61 8.24 -12.57
C ARG A 5 -12.89 9.67 -13.04
N ARG A 6 -12.36 10.07 -14.17
CA ARG A 6 -12.58 11.40 -14.73
C ARG A 6 -13.89 11.39 -15.52
N LYS A 7 -14.82 12.24 -15.14
CA LYS A 7 -16.13 12.36 -15.80
C LYS A 7 -16.07 13.05 -17.17
N ASP A 8 -14.96 13.71 -17.44
CA ASP A 8 -14.70 14.58 -18.62
C ASP A 8 -13.69 13.94 -19.60
N HIS A 9 -13.42 12.65 -19.47
CA HIS A 9 -12.39 11.99 -20.26
C HIS A 9 -12.85 10.63 -20.76
N GLN A 10 -12.77 10.40 -22.07
CA GLN A 10 -12.92 9.08 -22.66
C GLN A 10 -11.56 8.38 -22.71
N ILE A 11 -11.54 7.09 -22.35
CA ILE A 11 -10.34 6.27 -22.48
C ILE A 11 -10.24 5.81 -23.92
N GLU A 12 -9.20 6.25 -24.58
CA GLU A 12 -8.83 5.75 -25.89
C GLU A 12 -8.16 4.38 -25.73
N ASN A 13 -8.59 3.39 -26.53
CA ASN A 13 -8.02 2.04 -26.56
C ASN A 13 -7.93 1.35 -25.18
N PRO A 14 -9.04 1.13 -24.48
CA PRO A 14 -9.03 0.43 -23.20
C PRO A 14 -8.59 -1.02 -23.38
N VAL A 15 -7.70 -1.51 -22.51
CA VAL A 15 -7.31 -2.91 -22.43
C VAL A 15 -7.83 -3.51 -21.13
N PHE A 16 -8.62 -4.58 -21.23
CA PHE A 16 -9.09 -5.36 -20.09
C PHE A 16 -8.08 -6.48 -19.81
N VAL A 17 -7.47 -6.44 -18.62
CA VAL A 17 -6.52 -7.48 -18.20
C VAL A 17 -7.23 -8.44 -17.28
N VAL A 18 -7.50 -9.66 -17.78
CA VAL A 18 -8.19 -10.72 -17.04
C VAL A 18 -7.17 -11.50 -16.21
N PHE A 19 -7.44 -11.67 -14.92
CA PHE A 19 -6.52 -12.31 -13.98
C PHE A 19 -7.14 -13.49 -13.19
N ASP A 20 -8.44 -13.72 -13.30
CA ASP A 20 -9.14 -14.84 -12.69
C ASP A 20 -10.42 -15.14 -13.45
N MET A 21 -10.91 -16.38 -13.35
CA MET A 21 -12.24 -16.79 -13.83
C MET A 21 -12.95 -17.51 -12.70
N ILE A 22 -14.09 -16.97 -12.29
CA ILE A 22 -14.85 -17.46 -11.16
C ILE A 22 -16.24 -17.83 -11.66
N HIS A 23 -16.74 -18.99 -11.27
CA HIS A 23 -18.08 -19.43 -11.60
C HIS A 23 -19.11 -18.45 -11.02
N LYS A 24 -20.11 -18.07 -11.80
CA LYS A 24 -21.05 -17.03 -11.37
C LYS A 24 -21.75 -17.31 -10.03
N PRO A 25 -22.26 -18.51 -9.73
CA PRO A 25 -22.83 -18.83 -8.42
C PRO A 25 -21.82 -18.65 -7.26
N ASP A 26 -20.55 -19.01 -7.47
CA ASP A 26 -19.49 -18.82 -6.46
C ASP A 26 -19.21 -17.34 -6.24
N PHE A 27 -19.21 -16.55 -7.30
CA PHE A 27 -19.07 -15.10 -7.20
C PHE A 27 -20.23 -14.46 -6.44
N ASP A 28 -21.47 -14.85 -6.76
CA ASP A 28 -22.68 -14.31 -6.13
C ASP A 28 -22.77 -14.70 -4.64
N SER A 29 -22.31 -15.90 -4.27
CA SER A 29 -22.24 -16.38 -2.88
C SER A 29 -21.00 -15.90 -2.11
N ASN A 30 -20.06 -15.22 -2.77
CA ASN A 30 -18.76 -14.83 -2.23
C ASN A 30 -17.90 -16.00 -1.74
N LYS A 31 -18.13 -17.20 -2.22
CA LYS A 31 -17.41 -18.41 -1.82
C LYS A 31 -17.40 -19.46 -2.94
N GLY A 32 -16.21 -19.96 -3.28
CA GLY A 32 -16.04 -21.05 -4.24
C GLY A 32 -15.01 -22.06 -3.75
N ASN A 33 -15.16 -23.32 -4.11
CA ASN A 33 -14.28 -24.41 -3.69
C ASN A 33 -13.14 -24.65 -4.70
N GLU A 34 -13.34 -24.29 -5.97
CA GLU A 34 -12.30 -24.44 -7.01
C GLU A 34 -11.06 -23.63 -6.63
N ILE A 35 -9.92 -24.30 -6.51
CA ILE A 35 -8.65 -23.66 -6.11
C ILE A 35 -8.11 -22.75 -7.22
N LEU A 36 -7.23 -21.83 -6.88
CA LEU A 36 -6.71 -20.83 -7.82
C LEU A 36 -6.07 -21.45 -9.06
N SER A 37 -5.23 -22.48 -8.89
CA SER A 37 -4.54 -23.15 -10.00
C SER A 37 -5.51 -23.76 -11.02
N GLU A 38 -6.63 -24.34 -10.57
CA GLU A 38 -7.69 -24.87 -11.42
C GLU A 38 -8.39 -23.74 -12.19
N ARG A 39 -8.79 -22.68 -11.52
CA ARG A 39 -9.39 -21.50 -12.16
C ARG A 39 -8.47 -20.85 -13.19
N LEU A 40 -7.16 -20.79 -12.91
CA LEU A 40 -6.18 -20.27 -13.87
C LEU A 40 -6.00 -21.19 -15.07
N HIS A 41 -6.08 -22.50 -14.87
CA HIS A 41 -6.10 -23.48 -15.96
C HIS A 41 -7.31 -23.28 -16.87
N THR A 42 -8.50 -23.17 -16.28
CA THR A 42 -9.76 -22.92 -16.97
C THR A 42 -9.69 -21.58 -17.75
N LEU A 43 -9.22 -20.51 -17.10
CA LEU A 43 -9.02 -19.20 -17.75
C LEU A 43 -8.06 -19.30 -18.96
N ARG A 44 -6.96 -20.03 -18.82
CA ARG A 44 -5.98 -20.21 -19.90
C ARG A 44 -6.60 -20.97 -21.08
N SER A 45 -7.31 -22.05 -20.81
CA SER A 45 -7.99 -22.87 -21.82
C SER A 45 -9.05 -22.05 -22.57
N TRP A 46 -9.88 -21.32 -21.84
CA TRP A 46 -10.86 -20.42 -22.42
C TRP A 46 -10.20 -19.34 -23.29
N TYR A 47 -9.17 -18.66 -22.79
CA TYR A 47 -8.49 -17.58 -23.50
C TYR A 47 -7.86 -18.07 -24.81
N ASN A 48 -7.20 -19.23 -24.80
CA ASN A 48 -6.54 -19.80 -25.98
C ASN A 48 -7.55 -20.34 -27.01
N GLY A 49 -8.71 -20.81 -26.58
CA GLY A 49 -9.77 -21.33 -27.46
C GLY A 49 -10.79 -20.28 -27.92
N SER A 50 -10.70 -19.05 -27.42
CA SER A 50 -11.67 -18.01 -27.71
C SER A 50 -11.28 -17.19 -28.96
N THR A 51 -12.27 -16.54 -29.55
CA THR A 51 -12.11 -15.59 -30.66
C THR A 51 -12.08 -14.13 -30.17
N VAL A 52 -11.75 -13.93 -28.88
CA VAL A 52 -11.68 -12.59 -28.31
C VAL A 52 -10.61 -11.73 -28.97
N ASN A 53 -10.88 -10.45 -29.10
CA ASN A 53 -9.87 -9.51 -29.61
C ASN A 53 -8.74 -9.34 -28.58
N MET A 54 -7.58 -9.90 -28.86
CA MET A 54 -6.39 -9.88 -28.00
C MET A 54 -5.77 -8.48 -27.82
N GLU A 55 -6.13 -7.51 -28.64
CA GLU A 55 -5.73 -6.11 -28.44
C GLU A 55 -6.51 -5.46 -27.30
N ILE A 56 -7.76 -5.89 -27.09
CA ILE A 56 -8.68 -5.33 -26.07
C ILE A 56 -8.67 -6.18 -24.81
N ILE A 57 -8.61 -7.51 -24.94
CA ILE A 57 -8.65 -8.43 -23.78
C ILE A 57 -7.32 -9.17 -23.71
N ARG A 58 -6.62 -8.99 -22.60
CA ARG A 58 -5.35 -9.66 -22.31
C ARG A 58 -5.44 -10.50 -21.06
N ARG A 59 -4.82 -11.66 -21.06
CA ARG A 59 -4.68 -12.47 -19.86
C ARG A 59 -3.42 -12.03 -19.08
N LEU A 60 -3.56 -11.83 -17.77
CA LEU A 60 -2.42 -11.59 -16.88
C LEU A 60 -1.68 -12.90 -16.62
N ASP A 61 -0.40 -12.93 -16.90
CA ASP A 61 0.45 -14.05 -16.51
C ASP A 61 0.64 -14.07 -14.98
N GLN A 62 0.50 -15.27 -14.42
CA GLN A 62 0.70 -15.52 -13.00
C GLN A 62 1.65 -16.71 -12.86
N PHE A 63 2.56 -16.60 -11.90
CA PHE A 63 3.66 -17.54 -11.74
C PHE A 63 3.66 -18.07 -10.31
N GLN A 64 3.93 -19.37 -10.17
CA GLN A 64 4.06 -19.99 -8.88
C GLN A 64 5.33 -19.52 -8.17
N VAL A 65 5.20 -19.11 -6.92
CA VAL A 65 6.33 -18.84 -6.03
C VAL A 65 6.66 -20.13 -5.29
N ILE A 66 7.85 -20.65 -5.52
CA ILE A 66 8.30 -21.93 -4.96
C ILE A 66 9.11 -21.71 -3.67
N ASP A 67 9.92 -20.64 -3.64
CA ASP A 67 10.81 -20.33 -2.53
C ASP A 67 11.03 -18.81 -2.36
N GLY A 68 11.82 -18.44 -1.35
CA GLY A 68 12.14 -17.02 -1.06
C GLY A 68 12.88 -16.35 -2.22
N ARG A 69 13.72 -17.06 -2.98
CA ARG A 69 14.46 -16.48 -4.11
C ARG A 69 13.52 -16.07 -5.24
N HIS A 70 12.46 -16.83 -5.49
CA HIS A 70 11.42 -16.42 -6.44
C HIS A 70 10.68 -15.18 -5.96
N PHE A 71 10.39 -15.10 -4.66
CA PHE A 71 9.75 -13.93 -4.07
C PHE A 71 10.62 -12.67 -4.25
N ASP A 72 11.91 -12.77 -3.93
CA ASP A 72 12.87 -11.66 -4.06
C ASP A 72 13.05 -11.23 -5.52
N LYS A 73 13.11 -12.20 -6.46
CA LYS A 73 13.15 -11.93 -7.89
C LYS A 73 11.96 -11.10 -8.37
N TRP A 74 10.74 -11.43 -7.92
CA TRP A 74 9.54 -10.66 -8.27
C TRP A 74 9.53 -9.28 -7.62
N GLY A 75 10.07 -9.17 -6.40
CA GLY A 75 10.29 -7.89 -5.72
C GLY A 75 11.22 -6.98 -6.53
N GLN A 76 12.36 -7.52 -6.96
CA GLN A 76 13.32 -6.79 -7.79
C GLN A 76 12.72 -6.38 -9.13
N MET A 77 12.03 -7.30 -9.82
CA MET A 77 11.35 -7.01 -11.09
C MET A 77 10.29 -5.92 -10.94
N ALA A 78 9.54 -5.91 -9.84
CA ALA A 78 8.57 -4.85 -9.56
C ALA A 78 9.24 -3.48 -9.37
N SER A 79 10.41 -3.46 -8.72
CA SER A 79 11.22 -2.26 -8.54
C SER A 79 11.77 -1.74 -9.88
N ASP A 80 12.39 -2.59 -10.68
CA ASP A 80 13.03 -2.25 -11.96
C ASP A 80 12.01 -1.70 -12.96
N ASN A 81 10.81 -2.28 -12.98
CA ASN A 81 9.70 -1.83 -13.83
C ASN A 81 8.87 -0.69 -13.22
N LYS A 82 9.25 -0.18 -12.05
CA LYS A 82 8.53 0.90 -11.33
C LYS A 82 7.06 0.56 -11.08
N TRP A 83 6.74 -0.73 -10.89
CA TRP A 83 5.39 -1.15 -10.52
C TRP A 83 5.07 -0.71 -9.09
N GLU A 84 3.78 -0.62 -8.77
CA GLU A 84 3.34 -0.36 -7.38
C GLU A 84 3.68 -1.53 -6.43
N GLY A 85 4.02 -2.67 -6.97
CA GLY A 85 4.26 -3.95 -6.32
C GLY A 85 3.59 -5.08 -7.07
N PHE A 86 3.39 -6.20 -6.42
CA PHE A 86 2.71 -7.36 -6.99
C PHE A 86 1.69 -7.95 -6.02
N MET A 87 0.82 -8.80 -6.54
CA MET A 87 -0.18 -9.52 -5.74
C MET A 87 0.30 -10.94 -5.49
N LEU A 88 0.33 -11.36 -4.24
CA LEU A 88 0.60 -12.74 -3.84
C LEU A 88 -0.74 -13.41 -3.49
N ARG A 89 -1.02 -14.52 -4.15
CA ARG A 89 -2.26 -15.27 -4.00
C ARG A 89 -1.96 -16.69 -3.51
N LYS A 90 -2.71 -17.14 -2.53
CA LYS A 90 -2.63 -18.53 -2.07
C LYS A 90 -3.47 -19.42 -3.00
N ASP A 91 -3.00 -20.64 -3.23
CA ASP A 91 -3.73 -21.62 -4.05
C ASP A 91 -4.87 -22.27 -3.24
N VAL A 92 -5.97 -21.54 -3.13
CA VAL A 92 -7.17 -21.93 -2.39
C VAL A 92 -8.42 -21.48 -3.14
N GLY A 93 -9.59 -21.89 -2.66
CA GLY A 93 -10.89 -21.51 -3.18
C GLY A 93 -11.13 -20.00 -3.14
N TYR A 94 -12.14 -19.55 -3.88
CA TYR A 94 -12.51 -18.14 -3.95
C TYR A 94 -13.16 -17.66 -2.65
N GLU A 95 -12.74 -16.48 -2.19
CA GLU A 95 -13.34 -15.75 -1.08
C GLU A 95 -13.61 -14.30 -1.49
N GLY A 96 -14.89 -13.90 -1.57
CA GLY A 96 -15.35 -12.56 -1.94
C GLY A 96 -15.22 -11.54 -0.79
N LYS A 97 -14.16 -11.61 0.02
CA LYS A 97 -13.89 -10.73 1.17
C LYS A 97 -12.40 -10.42 1.30
N ARG A 98 -12.04 -9.50 2.19
CA ARG A 98 -10.65 -9.33 2.59
C ARG A 98 -10.14 -10.58 3.29
N SER A 99 -9.05 -11.14 2.78
CA SER A 99 -8.49 -12.41 3.25
C SER A 99 -6.96 -12.34 3.25
N LYS A 100 -6.34 -13.14 4.12
CA LYS A 100 -4.89 -13.38 4.10
C LYS A 100 -4.45 -14.24 2.90
N ASN A 101 -5.40 -14.76 2.13
CA ASN A 101 -5.15 -15.56 0.93
C ASN A 101 -4.85 -14.69 -0.31
N LEU A 102 -5.03 -13.38 -0.20
CA LEU A 102 -4.71 -12.41 -1.24
C LEU A 102 -3.97 -11.22 -0.60
N LEU A 103 -2.67 -11.14 -0.81
CA LEU A 103 -1.80 -10.12 -0.23
C LEU A 103 -1.27 -9.19 -1.32
N LYS A 104 -1.25 -7.90 -1.02
CA LYS A 104 -0.57 -6.91 -1.85
C LYS A 104 0.83 -6.67 -1.29
N VAL A 105 1.83 -7.09 -2.05
CA VAL A 105 3.24 -6.83 -1.74
C VAL A 105 3.65 -5.51 -2.36
N LYS A 106 4.16 -4.61 -1.54
CA LYS A 106 4.66 -3.29 -1.96
C LYS A 106 6.06 -3.11 -1.46
N THR A 107 6.91 -2.50 -2.27
CA THR A 107 8.23 -2.04 -1.84
C THR A 107 8.05 -0.70 -1.14
N PHE A 108 8.58 -0.59 0.06
CA PHE A 108 8.67 0.64 0.82
C PHE A 108 10.11 1.12 0.88
N HIS A 109 10.28 2.42 1.01
CA HIS A 109 11.56 3.07 1.22
C HIS A 109 11.63 3.57 2.66
N ASP A 110 12.76 3.39 3.30
CA ASP A 110 13.03 3.95 4.61
C ASP A 110 14.10 5.05 4.47
N ALA A 111 13.91 6.15 5.16
CA ALA A 111 14.90 7.22 5.23
C ALA A 111 14.86 7.91 6.59
N GLU A 112 16.00 8.44 7.02
CA GLU A 112 16.12 9.18 8.28
C GLU A 112 15.91 10.66 8.03
N TYR A 113 15.20 11.32 8.95
CA TYR A 113 14.86 12.74 8.88
C TYR A 113 14.95 13.36 10.26
N THR A 114 15.35 14.62 10.30
CA THR A 114 15.20 15.44 11.50
C THR A 114 13.78 16.03 11.55
N VAL A 115 13.15 15.93 12.72
CA VAL A 115 11.87 16.60 12.96
C VAL A 115 12.10 18.11 13.01
N ILE A 116 11.43 18.86 12.15
CA ILE A 116 11.57 20.32 12.06
C ILE A 116 10.43 21.08 12.73
N ASP A 117 9.29 20.41 12.97
CA ASP A 117 8.11 20.99 13.57
C ASP A 117 7.18 19.87 14.08
N ALA A 118 6.30 20.18 15.04
CA ALA A 118 5.36 19.22 15.63
C ALA A 118 4.04 19.90 15.93
N GLU A 119 2.98 19.14 15.86
CA GLU A 119 1.60 19.60 16.13
C GLU A 119 0.97 18.68 17.17
N VAL A 120 0.44 19.28 18.21
CA VAL A 120 -0.35 18.62 19.27
C VAL A 120 -1.81 18.96 19.04
N ASP A 121 -2.68 17.98 19.21
CA ASP A 121 -4.11 18.14 19.03
C ASP A 121 -4.86 17.26 20.04
N GLU A 122 -6.09 17.59 20.33
CA GLU A 122 -6.98 16.79 21.17
C GLU A 122 -7.36 15.50 20.42
N MET A 123 -7.01 14.36 20.97
CA MET A 123 -7.27 13.05 20.38
C MET A 123 -8.11 12.19 21.30
N ARG A 124 -9.10 11.52 20.72
CA ARG A 124 -9.95 10.55 21.43
C ARG A 124 -9.18 9.27 21.69
N ILE A 125 -9.19 8.83 22.93
CA ILE A 125 -8.73 7.52 23.37
C ILE A 125 -9.85 6.75 24.09
N VAL A 126 -9.74 5.44 24.15
CA VAL A 126 -10.63 4.60 24.96
C VAL A 126 -9.80 3.97 26.08
N LYS A 127 -10.11 4.32 27.33
CA LYS A 127 -9.48 3.76 28.53
C LYS A 127 -10.57 3.16 29.41
N ASP A 128 -10.39 1.91 29.79
CA ASP A 128 -11.34 1.16 30.63
C ASP A 128 -12.81 1.21 30.12
N GLY A 129 -12.98 1.21 28.78
CA GLY A 129 -14.29 1.28 28.12
C GLY A 129 -14.93 2.67 28.12
N ARG A 130 -14.23 3.70 28.60
CA ARG A 130 -14.66 5.11 28.58
C ARG A 130 -13.87 5.89 27.54
N GLU A 131 -14.54 6.82 26.89
CA GLU A 131 -13.89 7.76 25.99
C GLU A 131 -13.30 8.92 26.78
N GLU A 132 -12.04 9.21 26.53
CA GLU A 132 -11.31 10.35 27.07
C GLU A 132 -10.70 11.14 25.90
N TYR A 133 -10.57 12.44 26.08
CA TYR A 133 -9.92 13.33 25.13
C TYR A 133 -8.67 13.91 25.78
N LEU A 134 -7.53 13.72 25.13
CA LEU A 134 -6.23 14.14 25.65
C LEU A 134 -5.43 14.86 24.56
N ASP A 135 -4.68 15.88 24.98
CA ASP A 135 -3.68 16.49 24.15
C ASP A 135 -2.57 15.51 23.83
N MET A 136 -2.36 15.22 22.55
CA MET A 136 -1.41 14.23 22.08
C MET A 136 -0.71 14.72 20.82
N LEU A 137 0.52 14.27 20.61
CA LEU A 137 1.22 14.50 19.34
C LEU A 137 0.37 13.97 18.16
N ALA A 138 -0.16 14.87 17.36
CA ALA A 138 -0.94 14.53 16.17
C ALA A 138 -0.02 14.14 15.02
N GLN A 139 1.00 14.95 14.76
CA GLN A 139 1.92 14.77 13.64
C GLN A 139 3.21 15.56 13.83
N VAL A 140 4.20 15.17 13.03
CA VAL A 140 5.46 15.89 12.89
C VAL A 140 5.65 16.36 11.46
N TRP A 141 6.53 17.33 11.29
CA TRP A 141 6.98 17.80 9.99
C TRP A 141 8.45 17.47 9.80
N ILE A 142 8.77 17.02 8.60
CA ILE A 142 10.15 16.74 8.16
C ILE A 142 10.44 17.53 6.89
N GLU A 143 11.70 17.71 6.54
CA GLU A 143 12.10 18.23 5.25
C GLU A 143 12.49 17.08 4.33
N HIS A 144 11.87 17.01 3.15
CA HIS A 144 12.23 16.06 2.11
C HIS A 144 12.46 16.80 0.79
N LYS A 145 13.69 16.80 0.31
CA LYS A 145 14.10 17.49 -0.94
C LYS A 145 13.67 18.97 -0.99
N GLY A 146 13.81 19.68 0.12
CA GLY A 146 13.44 21.10 0.25
C GLY A 146 11.95 21.36 0.48
N TYR A 147 11.12 20.33 0.67
CA TYR A 147 9.69 20.47 0.94
C TYR A 147 9.32 19.98 2.34
N LYS A 148 8.48 20.74 3.03
CA LYS A 148 7.89 20.29 4.30
C LYS A 148 6.87 19.16 4.03
N VAL A 149 7.06 18.03 4.68
CA VAL A 149 6.21 16.85 4.60
C VAL A 149 5.69 16.48 5.97
N LYS A 150 4.38 16.24 6.03
CA LYS A 150 3.65 15.85 7.24
C LYS A 150 3.73 14.34 7.44
N VAL A 151 4.02 13.90 8.67
CA VAL A 151 4.03 12.51 9.10
C VAL A 151 3.23 12.36 10.38
N GLY A 152 2.04 11.76 10.28
CA GLY A 152 1.14 11.56 11.42
C GLY A 152 0.93 10.10 11.82
N SER A 153 1.49 9.14 11.06
CA SER A 153 1.32 7.71 11.32
C SER A 153 2.59 7.10 11.92
N GLY A 154 2.42 6.01 12.69
CA GLY A 154 3.51 5.20 13.23
C GLY A 154 3.86 5.47 14.69
N PHE A 155 3.31 6.50 15.30
CA PHE A 155 3.46 6.75 16.72
C PHE A 155 2.56 5.84 17.54
N THR A 156 3.10 5.27 18.62
CA THR A 156 2.28 4.60 19.65
C THR A 156 1.53 5.62 20.48
N GLN A 157 0.49 5.20 21.20
CA GLN A 157 -0.24 6.08 22.11
C GLN A 157 0.68 6.67 23.20
N GLU A 158 1.57 5.86 23.74
CA GLU A 158 2.57 6.28 24.73
C GLU A 158 3.51 7.36 24.15
N GLN A 159 4.02 7.16 22.93
CA GLN A 159 4.84 8.16 22.25
C GLN A 159 4.06 9.46 22.01
N ARG A 160 2.79 9.37 21.62
CA ARG A 160 1.96 10.55 21.42
C ARG A 160 1.75 11.35 22.69
N LEU A 161 1.51 10.67 23.82
CA LEU A 161 1.39 11.30 25.12
C LEU A 161 2.72 11.91 25.58
N LYS A 162 3.83 11.16 25.45
CA LYS A 162 5.16 11.64 25.81
C LYS A 162 5.51 12.93 25.06
N TYR A 163 5.34 12.94 23.75
CA TYR A 163 5.72 14.08 22.91
C TYR A 163 4.66 15.16 22.76
N ALA A 164 3.53 15.05 23.43
CA ALA A 164 2.64 16.17 23.68
C ALA A 164 3.29 17.21 24.64
N TYR A 165 4.14 16.73 25.55
CA TYR A 165 4.76 17.54 26.61
C TYR A 165 6.29 17.56 26.58
N ALA A 166 6.91 16.69 25.80
CA ALA A 166 8.36 16.60 25.61
C ALA A 166 8.74 17.00 24.18
N ASP A 167 9.87 17.63 24.03
CA ASP A 167 10.34 18.10 22.73
C ASP A 167 10.73 16.94 21.82
N ILE A 168 10.08 16.84 20.67
CA ILE A 168 10.42 15.93 19.57
C ILE A 168 11.16 16.66 18.46
N ILE A 169 11.12 18.00 18.42
CA ILE A 169 11.77 18.81 17.41
C ILE A 169 13.30 18.64 17.55
N GLY A 170 13.98 18.47 16.43
CA GLY A 170 15.41 18.21 16.38
C GLY A 170 15.82 16.75 16.59
N LYS A 171 14.89 15.85 16.96
CA LYS A 171 15.17 14.40 17.01
C LYS A 171 15.20 13.81 15.60
N THR A 172 16.04 12.79 15.43
CA THR A 172 16.07 11.98 14.21
C THR A 172 14.99 10.90 14.28
N ILE A 173 14.27 10.71 13.18
CA ILE A 173 13.27 9.65 13.03
C ILE A 173 13.50 8.88 11.74
N THR A 174 13.25 7.56 11.75
CA THR A 174 13.15 6.76 10.52
C THR A 174 11.71 6.82 10.02
N VAL A 175 11.52 7.29 8.80
CA VAL A 175 10.22 7.32 8.13
C VAL A 175 10.21 6.32 6.98
N GLN A 176 9.27 5.39 7.03
CA GLN A 176 8.96 4.50 5.92
C GLN A 176 7.90 5.13 5.05
N TYR A 177 8.09 5.12 3.75
CA TYR A 177 7.12 5.63 2.79
C TYR A 177 7.07 4.76 1.52
N PHE A 178 5.95 4.83 0.81
CA PHE A 178 5.74 4.01 -0.37
C PHE A 178 6.43 4.59 -1.61
N LYS A 179 6.24 5.86 -1.87
CA LYS A 179 6.87 6.60 -2.99
C LYS A 179 6.70 8.10 -2.81
N GLU A 180 7.49 8.83 -3.56
CA GLU A 180 7.29 10.27 -3.74
C GLU A 180 6.06 10.56 -4.60
N THR A 181 5.37 11.65 -4.30
CA THR A 181 4.25 12.16 -5.09
C THR A 181 4.42 13.66 -5.27
N LYS A 182 3.95 14.17 -6.41
CA LYS A 182 3.82 15.61 -6.61
C LYS A 182 2.43 16.05 -6.13
N ASN A 183 2.38 17.14 -5.40
CA ASN A 183 1.12 17.81 -5.07
C ASN A 183 0.67 18.71 -6.21
N ASP A 184 -0.55 19.23 -6.13
CA ASP A 184 -1.14 20.06 -7.19
C ASP A 184 -0.40 21.41 -7.39
N LYS A 185 0.44 21.81 -6.42
CA LYS A 185 1.29 23.01 -6.47
C LYS A 185 2.72 22.70 -6.93
N GLY A 186 2.99 21.49 -7.41
CA GLY A 186 4.32 21.05 -7.89
C GLY A 186 5.31 20.66 -6.82
N GLY A 187 4.95 20.74 -5.53
CA GLY A 187 5.79 20.30 -4.41
C GLY A 187 5.87 18.78 -4.32
N ILE A 188 6.98 18.28 -3.76
CA ILE A 188 7.18 16.85 -3.49
C ILE A 188 6.60 16.50 -2.11
N SER A 189 5.94 15.36 -2.02
CA SER A 189 5.43 14.78 -0.78
C SER A 189 5.66 13.28 -0.75
N LEU A 190 5.52 12.67 0.43
CA LEU A 190 5.63 11.22 0.61
C LEU A 190 4.25 10.58 0.68
N ARG A 191 4.10 9.42 0.03
CA ARG A 191 2.85 8.65 0.08
C ARG A 191 2.90 7.62 1.19
N PHE A 192 1.92 7.66 2.09
CA PHE A 192 1.82 6.80 3.28
C PHE A 192 3.05 6.86 4.19
N PRO A 193 3.55 8.07 4.54
CA PRO A 193 4.68 8.17 5.45
C PRO A 193 4.28 7.68 6.84
N THR A 194 5.16 6.86 7.43
CA THR A 194 4.93 6.24 8.74
C THR A 194 6.22 6.23 9.52
N VAL A 195 6.23 6.77 10.73
CA VAL A 195 7.38 6.70 11.63
C VAL A 195 7.59 5.26 12.08
N LYS A 196 8.82 4.76 11.94
CA LYS A 196 9.23 3.43 12.34
C LYS A 196 10.07 3.45 13.61
N HIS A 197 10.91 4.46 13.74
CA HIS A 197 11.78 4.61 14.88
C HIS A 197 11.99 6.09 15.22
N ILE A 198 12.17 6.39 16.50
CA ILE A 198 12.53 7.71 17.02
C ILE A 198 13.83 7.52 17.79
N TYR A 199 14.88 8.25 17.41
CA TYR A 199 16.16 8.19 18.09
C TYR A 199 16.18 9.21 19.22
N GLU A 200 16.44 8.75 20.43
CA GLU A 200 16.50 9.61 21.61
C GLU A 200 17.79 10.45 21.66
N ASN A 201 18.86 9.92 21.13
CA ASN A 201 20.15 10.62 21.02
C ASN A 201 20.35 11.11 19.58
N LYS A 202 21.00 12.28 19.41
CA LYS A 202 21.44 12.73 18.10
C LYS A 202 22.27 11.61 17.44
N ARG A 203 21.84 11.14 16.29
CA ARG A 203 22.70 10.40 15.38
C ARG A 203 23.31 11.41 14.42
N ASP A 204 24.64 11.33 14.25
CA ASP A 204 25.29 11.99 13.13
C ASP A 204 24.80 11.31 11.85
N CYS A 205 24.04 12.04 11.03
CA CYS A 205 23.58 11.62 9.71
C CYS A 205 24.57 12.09 8.66
#